data_c182bd1c6db74d90fb27f30381aa823c
#
_entry.id   c182bd1c6db74d90fb27f30381aa823c
#
_cell.length_a   1.000
_cell.length_b   1.000
_cell.length_c   1.000
_cell.angle_alpha   90.00
_cell.angle_beta   90.00
_cell.angle_gamma   90.00
#
_symmetry.space_group_name_H-M   'P 1'
#
loop_
_entity.id
_entity.type
_entity.pdbx_description
1 polymer ?
#
loop_
_entity_poly.entity_id
_entity_poly.type
_entity_poly.pdbx_seq_one_letter_code
_entity_poly.pdbx_strand_id
1 'polypeptide(L)'
;CQRSRIKDKELTYQPPKPIHLNRQRPTRQLLLFDIDGVIRDVSGSYRKALQATVEHYSGWHPAQSCIDALKGEGRWNNDWDASLELLRRNGTSLPARKDLVDVFSGFYFGGDPEGDPRAWTGYIGDEPLLVQPDFFAALAQNGWQWGFVSGAEPPSARFVLETRLGLLTPPLIAMGDAPDKPDPTGLVQLSDSLLPSQSGGVIAYLGDTVADVQTVLRARDQRPDRDWISLAVSPPHLLPGSAERNAYEEHLRSTGADLILSSTLEAVQWSMRSRDPDSQGD
;
A
#
# COMPACT_ATOMS: atom_id res chain seq x y z
N CYS A 1 -63.21 -60.13 -4.63
CA CYS A 1 -62.64 -58.88 -4.16
C CYS A 1 -61.26 -59.14 -3.52
N GLN A 2 -60.22 -59.00 -4.29
CA GLN A 2 -58.82 -59.04 -3.78
C GLN A 2 -58.33 -57.61 -3.47
N ARG A 3 -58.00 -57.32 -2.21
CA ARG A 3 -57.37 -56.12 -1.80
C ARG A 3 -55.82 -56.32 -1.90
N SER A 4 -55.21 -55.63 -2.82
CA SER A 4 -53.72 -55.53 -2.89
C SER A 4 -53.20 -54.60 -1.78
N ARG A 5 -52.32 -55.10 -0.94
CA ARG A 5 -51.58 -54.32 0.06
C ARG A 5 -50.46 -53.63 -0.67
N ILE A 6 -50.46 -52.29 -0.68
CA ILE A 6 -49.35 -51.47 -1.04
C ILE A 6 -48.42 -51.47 0.19
N LYS A 7 -47.15 -51.92 0.01
CA LYS A 7 -46.15 -51.87 1.00
C LYS A 7 -45.56 -50.43 0.98
N ASP A 8 -45.75 -49.66 2.04
CA ASP A 8 -45.09 -48.40 2.28
C ASP A 8 -43.58 -48.68 2.41
N LYS A 9 -42.77 -48.15 1.47
CA LYS A 9 -41.34 -48.08 1.59
C LYS A 9 -41.03 -46.88 2.50
N GLU A 10 -40.62 -47.15 3.75
CA GLU A 10 -39.98 -46.14 4.59
C GLU A 10 -38.73 -45.64 3.90
N LEU A 11 -38.76 -44.37 3.45
CA LEU A 11 -37.58 -43.63 3.04
C LEU A 11 -36.78 -43.29 4.31
N THR A 12 -35.76 -44.08 4.58
CA THR A 12 -34.77 -43.72 5.62
C THR A 12 -33.98 -42.51 5.15
N TYR A 13 -34.22 -41.35 5.80
CA TYR A 13 -33.43 -40.16 5.65
C TYR A 13 -31.98 -40.44 6.11
N GLN A 14 -31.03 -40.45 5.17
CA GLN A 14 -29.62 -40.41 5.49
C GLN A 14 -29.17 -38.95 5.52
N PRO A 15 -28.67 -38.41 6.66
CA PRO A 15 -28.15 -37.08 6.71
C PRO A 15 -26.94 -37.00 5.75
N PRO A 16 -26.76 -35.87 5.06
CA PRO A 16 -25.61 -35.68 4.18
C PRO A 16 -24.31 -35.84 5.00
N LYS A 17 -23.36 -36.60 4.44
CA LYS A 17 -22.03 -36.75 5.06
C LYS A 17 -21.43 -35.36 5.30
N PRO A 18 -20.84 -35.09 6.48
CA PRO A 18 -20.18 -33.81 6.74
C PRO A 18 -19.13 -33.60 5.66
N ILE A 19 -19.27 -32.50 4.95
CA ILE A 19 -18.21 -32.01 4.04
C ILE A 19 -17.02 -31.75 4.95
N HIS A 20 -15.99 -32.59 4.86
CA HIS A 20 -14.70 -32.28 5.44
C HIS A 20 -14.20 -31.03 4.74
N LEU A 21 -14.45 -29.86 5.35
CA LEU A 21 -13.73 -28.64 5.04
C LEU A 21 -12.26 -29.01 5.16
N ASN A 22 -11.62 -29.09 4.02
CA ASN A 22 -10.19 -29.28 3.90
C ASN A 22 -9.58 -28.25 4.87
N ARG A 23 -8.98 -28.69 5.97
CA ARG A 23 -8.29 -27.80 6.91
C ARG A 23 -7.23 -27.10 6.06
N GLN A 24 -7.53 -25.86 5.66
CA GLN A 24 -6.54 -25.01 5.02
C GLN A 24 -5.31 -25.05 5.93
N ARG A 25 -4.20 -25.50 5.37
CA ARG A 25 -2.90 -25.40 6.06
C ARG A 25 -2.78 -23.95 6.50
N PRO A 26 -2.39 -23.65 7.74
CA PRO A 26 -2.23 -22.27 8.17
C PRO A 26 -1.39 -21.55 7.12
N THR A 27 -1.90 -20.42 6.64
CA THR A 27 -1.20 -19.57 5.66
C THR A 27 0.13 -19.18 6.27
N ARG A 28 1.23 -19.63 5.66
CA ARG A 28 2.59 -19.33 6.12
C ARG A 28 3.23 -18.23 5.29
N GLN A 29 2.41 -17.43 4.60
CA GLN A 29 2.87 -16.43 3.65
C GLN A 29 2.15 -15.11 3.91
N LEU A 30 2.92 -14.04 3.98
CA LEU A 30 2.45 -12.70 4.26
C LEU A 30 3.00 -11.72 3.23
N LEU A 31 2.12 -10.97 2.58
CA LEU A 31 2.49 -9.92 1.66
C LEU A 31 2.00 -8.58 2.22
N LEU A 32 2.92 -7.73 2.60
CA LEU A 32 2.67 -6.39 3.10
C LEU A 32 2.93 -5.37 2.00
N PHE A 33 2.22 -4.24 2.06
CA PHE A 33 2.26 -3.20 1.04
C PHE A 33 2.50 -1.83 1.64
N ASP A 34 3.26 -0.98 0.95
CA ASP A 34 3.06 0.46 1.08
C ASP A 34 1.73 0.86 0.41
N ILE A 35 1.28 2.09 0.62
CA ILE A 35 0.02 2.61 0.05
C ILE A 35 0.31 3.55 -1.12
N ASP A 36 1.09 4.60 -0.86
CA ASP A 36 1.38 5.66 -1.83
C ASP A 36 2.34 5.11 -2.91
N GLY A 37 2.01 5.30 -4.19
CA GLY A 37 2.77 4.73 -5.30
C GLY A 37 2.56 3.23 -5.55
N VAL A 38 1.93 2.51 -4.61
CA VAL A 38 1.70 1.05 -4.66
C VAL A 38 0.22 0.70 -4.80
N ILE A 39 -0.64 1.26 -3.95
CA ILE A 39 -2.09 1.02 -3.94
C ILE A 39 -2.83 2.14 -4.64
N ARG A 40 -2.35 3.37 -4.52
CA ARG A 40 -2.87 4.57 -5.18
C ARG A 40 -1.75 5.41 -5.78
N ASP A 41 -2.09 6.18 -6.79
CA ASP A 41 -1.20 7.17 -7.39
C ASP A 41 -1.44 8.55 -6.75
N VAL A 42 -0.50 8.99 -5.93
CA VAL A 42 -0.54 10.29 -5.23
C VAL A 42 0.20 11.40 -6.00
N SER A 43 0.81 11.09 -7.14
CA SER A 43 1.65 12.05 -7.86
C SER A 43 0.90 13.31 -8.30
N GLY A 44 -0.42 13.18 -8.53
CA GLY A 44 -1.27 14.29 -8.92
C GLY A 44 -1.87 15.08 -7.76
N SER A 45 -2.23 14.43 -6.65
CA SER A 45 -2.99 15.04 -5.56
C SER A 45 -2.14 15.91 -4.64
N TYR A 46 -1.04 15.38 -4.13
CA TYR A 46 -0.10 16.16 -3.30
C TYR A 46 0.49 17.34 -4.05
N ARG A 47 0.82 17.17 -5.32
CA ARG A 47 1.34 18.26 -6.16
C ARG A 47 0.30 19.35 -6.38
N LYS A 48 -0.96 18.99 -6.61
CA LYS A 48 -2.08 19.97 -6.71
C LYS A 48 -2.30 20.68 -5.40
N ALA A 49 -2.28 19.97 -4.26
CA ALA A 49 -2.42 20.59 -2.95
C ALA A 49 -1.27 21.57 -2.65
N LEU A 50 -0.03 21.19 -3.00
CA LEU A 50 1.13 22.07 -2.90
C LEU A 50 0.97 23.33 -3.76
N GLN A 51 0.58 23.19 -5.04
CA GLN A 51 0.34 24.32 -5.93
C GLN A 51 -0.74 25.27 -5.38
N ALA A 52 -1.88 24.70 -4.97
CA ALA A 52 -2.98 25.47 -4.41
C ALA A 52 -2.61 26.17 -3.10
N THR A 53 -1.79 25.51 -2.26
CA THR A 53 -1.31 26.11 -1.00
C THR A 53 -0.36 27.28 -1.26
N VAL A 54 0.59 27.14 -2.18
CA VAL A 54 1.50 28.23 -2.57
C VAL A 54 0.72 29.39 -3.17
N GLU A 55 -0.23 29.10 -4.06
CA GLU A 55 -1.07 30.12 -4.69
C GLU A 55 -1.94 30.85 -3.65
N HIS A 56 -2.49 30.14 -2.68
CA HIS A 56 -3.28 30.73 -1.59
C HIS A 56 -2.53 31.84 -0.84
N TYR A 57 -1.25 31.63 -0.53
CA TYR A 57 -0.45 32.60 0.23
C TYR A 57 0.23 33.66 -0.61
N SER A 58 0.52 33.40 -1.89
CA SER A 58 1.35 34.26 -2.72
C SER A 58 0.62 34.87 -3.94
N GLY A 59 -0.54 34.30 -4.33
CA GLY A 59 -1.15 34.59 -5.62
C GLY A 59 -0.38 34.01 -6.82
N TRP A 60 0.74 33.31 -6.60
CA TRP A 60 1.54 32.67 -7.64
C TRP A 60 1.25 31.18 -7.69
N HIS A 61 0.81 30.70 -8.86
CA HIS A 61 0.64 29.28 -9.11
C HIS A 61 1.94 28.69 -9.67
N PRO A 62 2.70 27.89 -8.88
CA PRO A 62 3.97 27.35 -9.33
C PRO A 62 3.74 26.31 -10.43
N ALA A 63 4.51 26.42 -11.53
CA ALA A 63 4.52 25.41 -12.58
C ALA A 63 5.05 24.07 -12.05
N GLN A 64 4.61 22.97 -12.65
CA GLN A 64 5.07 21.62 -12.28
C GLN A 64 6.60 21.50 -12.32
N SER A 65 7.24 22.08 -13.31
CA SER A 65 8.71 22.12 -13.44
C SER A 65 9.42 22.80 -12.27
N CYS A 66 8.78 23.79 -11.61
CA CYS A 66 9.34 24.43 -10.42
C CYS A 66 9.34 23.48 -9.23
N ILE A 67 8.28 22.68 -9.10
CA ILE A 67 8.16 21.65 -8.04
C ILE A 67 9.17 20.53 -8.30
N ASP A 68 9.28 20.08 -9.56
CA ASP A 68 10.23 19.01 -9.93
C ASP A 68 11.68 19.44 -9.67
N ALA A 69 12.04 20.67 -10.04
CA ALA A 69 13.35 21.22 -9.77
C ALA A 69 13.65 21.29 -8.26
N LEU A 70 12.66 21.74 -7.45
CA LEU A 70 12.81 21.79 -6.01
C LEU A 70 12.98 20.40 -5.39
N LYS A 71 12.13 19.45 -5.76
CA LYS A 71 12.23 18.07 -5.26
C LYS A 71 13.49 17.36 -5.72
N GLY A 72 13.99 17.69 -6.91
CA GLY A 72 15.26 17.20 -7.45
C GLY A 72 16.49 17.58 -6.62
N GLU A 73 16.39 18.57 -5.71
CA GLU A 73 17.45 18.89 -4.75
C GLU A 73 17.61 17.82 -3.64
N GLY A 74 16.68 16.87 -3.52
CA GLY A 74 16.77 15.71 -2.63
C GLY A 74 16.49 15.96 -1.15
N ARG A 75 16.13 17.19 -0.75
CA ARG A 75 15.87 17.58 0.65
C ARG A 75 14.45 18.11 0.90
N TRP A 76 13.65 18.26 -0.14
CA TRP A 76 12.30 18.81 -0.08
C TRP A 76 11.23 17.74 -0.34
N ASN A 77 11.42 16.56 0.25
CA ASN A 77 10.48 15.43 0.06
C ASN A 77 9.14 15.68 0.75
N ASN A 78 9.16 16.34 1.92
CA ASN A 78 7.94 16.72 2.62
C ASN A 78 7.26 17.88 1.88
N ASP A 79 5.98 17.72 1.51
CA ASP A 79 5.25 18.69 0.69
C ASP A 79 4.93 19.99 1.43
N TRP A 80 4.78 19.96 2.74
CA TRP A 80 4.62 21.17 3.56
C TRP A 80 5.90 22.02 3.58
N ASP A 81 7.05 21.36 3.76
CA ASP A 81 8.35 22.04 3.75
C ASP A 81 8.70 22.54 2.33
N ALA A 82 8.32 21.77 1.30
CA ALA A 82 8.44 22.20 -0.09
C ALA A 82 7.57 23.43 -0.39
N SER A 83 6.34 23.48 0.14
CA SER A 83 5.46 24.65 0.00
C SER A 83 6.05 25.89 0.67
N LEU A 84 6.59 25.76 1.89
CA LEU A 84 7.27 26.87 2.57
C LEU A 84 8.49 27.36 1.79
N GLU A 85 9.28 26.45 1.25
CA GLU A 85 10.47 26.84 0.46
C GLU A 85 10.11 27.52 -0.85
N LEU A 86 9.05 27.09 -1.54
CA LEU A 86 8.54 27.79 -2.73
C LEU A 86 8.08 29.21 -2.41
N LEU A 87 7.34 29.40 -1.30
CA LEU A 87 6.93 30.71 -0.82
C LEU A 87 8.15 31.59 -0.51
N ARG A 88 9.15 31.03 0.18
CA ARG A 88 10.41 31.74 0.49
C ARG A 88 11.15 32.19 -0.78
N ARG A 89 11.26 31.30 -1.77
CA ARG A 89 11.93 31.63 -3.07
C ARG A 89 11.14 32.65 -3.87
N ASN A 90 9.82 32.66 -3.73
CA ASN A 90 8.94 33.65 -4.36
C ASN A 90 8.98 35.02 -3.64
N GLY A 91 9.69 35.16 -2.51
CA GLY A 91 9.74 36.41 -1.74
C GLY A 91 8.49 36.68 -0.91
N THR A 92 7.65 35.70 -0.71
CA THR A 92 6.41 35.81 0.06
C THR A 92 6.69 35.69 1.57
N SER A 93 6.00 36.45 2.40
CA SER A 93 6.05 36.28 3.85
C SER A 93 5.55 34.89 4.23
N LEU A 94 6.35 34.16 5.03
CA LEU A 94 6.03 32.79 5.39
C LEU A 94 4.92 32.73 6.45
N PRO A 95 3.88 31.92 6.26
CA PRO A 95 2.93 31.61 7.31
C PRO A 95 3.56 30.75 8.42
N ALA A 96 2.91 30.64 9.56
CA ALA A 96 3.26 29.62 10.53
C ALA A 96 3.08 28.22 9.90
N ARG A 97 3.98 27.28 10.22
CA ARG A 97 3.93 25.92 9.64
C ARG A 97 2.57 25.23 9.86
N LYS A 98 1.98 25.44 11.06
CA LYS A 98 0.65 24.88 11.36
C LYS A 98 -0.41 25.42 10.41
N ASP A 99 -0.44 26.73 10.17
CA ASP A 99 -1.45 27.37 9.30
C ASP A 99 -1.31 26.89 7.85
N LEU A 100 -0.06 26.68 7.40
CA LEU A 100 0.21 26.12 6.07
C LEU A 100 -0.29 24.68 5.97
N VAL A 101 -0.04 23.84 6.99
CA VAL A 101 -0.53 22.46 7.04
C VAL A 101 -2.05 22.43 7.01
N ASP A 102 -2.72 23.29 7.78
CA ASP A 102 -4.19 23.37 7.80
C ASP A 102 -4.75 23.75 6.41
N VAL A 103 -4.13 24.70 5.71
CA VAL A 103 -4.52 25.09 4.34
C VAL A 103 -4.25 23.96 3.34
N PHE A 104 -3.09 23.35 3.42
CA PHE A 104 -2.73 22.20 2.56
C PHE A 104 -3.71 21.05 2.74
N SER A 105 -3.99 20.68 3.99
CA SER A 105 -4.95 19.62 4.33
C SER A 105 -6.37 19.98 3.85
N GLY A 106 -6.75 21.25 3.92
CA GLY A 106 -8.01 21.73 3.35
C GLY A 106 -8.13 21.49 1.85
N PHE A 107 -7.07 21.70 1.06
CA PHE A 107 -7.05 21.39 -0.37
C PHE A 107 -6.96 19.88 -0.63
N TYR A 108 -6.16 19.17 0.16
CA TYR A 108 -5.93 17.75 -0.04
C TYR A 108 -7.16 16.91 0.33
N PHE A 109 -7.72 17.09 1.52
CA PHE A 109 -8.92 16.38 1.97
C PHE A 109 -10.21 17.04 1.47
N GLY A 110 -10.26 18.35 1.41
CA GLY A 110 -11.48 19.10 1.06
C GLY A 110 -12.56 19.02 2.14
N GLY A 111 -12.17 18.75 3.38
CA GLY A 111 -13.02 18.61 4.56
C GLY A 111 -12.17 18.40 5.81
N ASP A 112 -12.83 18.17 6.95
CA ASP A 112 -12.16 17.86 8.21
C ASP A 112 -11.47 16.48 8.11
N PRO A 113 -10.12 16.38 8.26
CA PRO A 113 -9.41 15.09 8.24
C PRO A 113 -9.90 14.07 9.28
N GLU A 114 -10.42 14.57 10.42
CA GLU A 114 -10.99 13.73 11.49
C GLU A 114 -12.51 13.50 11.33
N GLY A 115 -13.11 14.08 10.28
CA GLY A 115 -14.52 13.96 9.98
C GLY A 115 -14.90 12.73 9.17
N ASP A 116 -16.10 12.74 8.58
CA ASP A 116 -16.57 11.66 7.70
C ASP A 116 -15.85 11.74 6.33
N PRO A 117 -15.01 10.73 5.98
CA PRO A 117 -14.29 10.73 4.71
C PRO A 117 -15.20 10.80 3.48
N ARG A 118 -16.47 10.39 3.60
CA ARG A 118 -17.45 10.47 2.49
C ARG A 118 -17.85 11.90 2.16
N ALA A 119 -17.58 12.84 3.07
CA ALA A 119 -17.83 14.27 2.85
C ALA A 119 -16.62 14.98 2.23
N TRP A 120 -15.50 14.30 2.03
CA TRP A 120 -14.30 14.92 1.47
C TRP A 120 -14.44 15.19 -0.03
N THR A 121 -14.10 16.42 -0.43
CA THR A 121 -14.19 16.91 -1.81
C THR A 121 -12.84 17.37 -2.37
N GLY A 122 -11.76 17.12 -1.64
CA GLY A 122 -10.41 17.51 -2.01
C GLY A 122 -9.74 16.56 -3.02
N TYR A 123 -8.48 16.86 -3.32
CA TYR A 123 -7.72 16.15 -4.36
C TYR A 123 -7.50 14.66 -4.06
N ILE A 124 -7.58 14.24 -2.80
CA ILE A 124 -7.48 12.83 -2.40
C ILE A 124 -8.56 11.96 -3.05
N GLY A 125 -9.74 12.53 -3.34
CA GLY A 125 -10.84 11.80 -3.99
C GLY A 125 -10.54 11.39 -5.43
N ASP A 126 -9.68 12.14 -6.12
CA ASP A 126 -9.34 11.96 -7.53
C ASP A 126 -8.13 11.05 -7.76
N GLU A 127 -7.48 10.56 -6.68
CA GLU A 127 -6.29 9.71 -6.82
C GLU A 127 -6.62 8.39 -7.53
N PRO A 128 -5.91 8.02 -8.62
CA PRO A 128 -6.14 6.75 -9.27
C PRO A 128 -5.80 5.58 -8.34
N LEU A 129 -6.68 4.58 -8.26
CA LEU A 129 -6.38 3.31 -7.62
C LEU A 129 -5.57 2.43 -8.57
N LEU A 130 -4.47 1.88 -8.09
CA LEU A 130 -3.58 0.98 -8.84
C LEU A 130 -4.02 -0.48 -8.75
N VAL A 131 -4.90 -0.78 -7.80
CA VAL A 131 -5.50 -2.10 -7.57
C VAL A 131 -7.00 -1.94 -7.31
N GLN A 132 -7.74 -3.05 -7.44
CA GLN A 132 -9.16 -3.14 -7.12
C GLN A 132 -9.37 -4.16 -5.97
N PRO A 133 -10.54 -4.22 -5.33
CA PRO A 133 -10.80 -5.14 -4.21
C PRO A 133 -10.54 -6.62 -4.52
N ASP A 134 -10.75 -7.06 -5.75
CA ASP A 134 -10.51 -8.44 -6.20
C ASP A 134 -9.02 -8.84 -6.18
N PHE A 135 -8.11 -7.87 -6.24
CA PHE A 135 -6.67 -8.09 -6.06
C PHE A 135 -6.36 -8.76 -4.72
N PHE A 136 -6.93 -8.25 -3.62
CA PHE A 136 -6.73 -8.80 -2.28
C PHE A 136 -7.42 -10.16 -2.11
N ALA A 137 -8.60 -10.34 -2.73
CA ALA A 137 -9.28 -11.62 -2.76
C ALA A 137 -8.44 -12.69 -3.49
N ALA A 138 -7.79 -12.33 -4.60
CA ALA A 138 -6.90 -13.23 -5.34
C ALA A 138 -5.67 -13.64 -4.51
N LEU A 139 -5.05 -12.70 -3.78
CA LEU A 139 -3.95 -13.02 -2.87
C LEU A 139 -4.38 -14.00 -1.76
N ALA A 140 -5.55 -13.77 -1.16
CA ALA A 140 -6.10 -14.66 -0.14
C ALA A 140 -6.39 -16.06 -0.70
N GLN A 141 -6.94 -16.17 -1.93
CA GLN A 141 -7.13 -17.44 -2.64
C GLN A 141 -5.82 -18.17 -2.91
N ASN A 142 -4.74 -17.42 -3.15
CA ASN A 142 -3.39 -17.97 -3.29
C ASN A 142 -2.73 -18.32 -1.94
N GLY A 143 -3.46 -18.19 -0.82
CA GLY A 143 -2.97 -18.54 0.50
C GLY A 143 -2.05 -17.50 1.15
N TRP A 144 -2.07 -16.26 0.67
CA TRP A 144 -1.33 -15.15 1.24
C TRP A 144 -2.24 -14.31 2.15
N GLN A 145 -1.78 -14.04 3.36
CA GLN A 145 -2.31 -12.94 4.16
C GLN A 145 -1.73 -11.63 3.67
N TRP A 146 -2.39 -10.53 3.94
CA TRP A 146 -1.93 -9.22 3.52
C TRP A 146 -2.22 -8.13 4.58
N GLY A 147 -1.51 -7.01 4.47
CA GLY A 147 -1.65 -5.84 5.33
C GLY A 147 -0.84 -4.67 4.78
N PHE A 148 -0.80 -3.57 5.51
CA PHE A 148 -0.22 -2.31 5.02
C PHE A 148 0.71 -1.70 6.06
N VAL A 149 1.87 -1.22 5.59
CA VAL A 149 2.83 -0.43 6.37
C VAL A 149 3.19 0.80 5.55
N SER A 150 2.66 1.95 5.91
CA SER A 150 2.73 3.16 5.08
C SER A 150 3.11 4.40 5.90
N GLY A 151 3.79 5.34 5.25
CA GLY A 151 4.00 6.68 5.74
C GLY A 151 2.81 7.63 5.55
N ALA A 152 1.69 7.14 5.01
CA ALA A 152 0.48 7.94 4.86
C ALA A 152 -0.16 8.25 6.21
N GLU A 153 -0.73 9.46 6.35
CA GLU A 153 -1.50 9.85 7.53
C GLU A 153 -2.69 8.89 7.74
N PRO A 154 -3.04 8.51 8.99
CA PRO A 154 -4.09 7.53 9.26
C PRO A 154 -5.43 7.83 8.58
N PRO A 155 -5.96 9.07 8.56
CA PRO A 155 -7.21 9.37 7.85
C PRO A 155 -7.12 9.10 6.35
N SER A 156 -6.00 9.50 5.73
CA SER A 156 -5.73 9.31 4.30
C SER A 156 -5.61 7.83 3.93
N ALA A 157 -4.85 7.05 4.73
CA ALA A 157 -4.69 5.61 4.53
C ALA A 157 -6.05 4.87 4.65
N ARG A 158 -6.83 5.17 5.71
CA ARG A 158 -8.15 4.56 5.92
C ARG A 158 -9.15 4.91 4.81
N PHE A 159 -9.13 6.15 4.33
CA PHE A 159 -9.99 6.57 3.22
C PHE A 159 -9.76 5.68 1.99
N VAL A 160 -8.52 5.48 1.60
CA VAL A 160 -8.18 4.63 0.45
C VAL A 160 -8.58 3.19 0.70
N LEU A 161 -8.19 2.63 1.83
CA LEU A 161 -8.37 1.21 2.10
C LEU A 161 -9.84 0.85 2.42
N GLU A 162 -10.50 1.63 3.28
CA GLU A 162 -11.83 1.33 3.77
C GLU A 162 -12.93 1.94 2.89
N THR A 163 -12.80 3.23 2.51
CA THR A 163 -13.85 3.93 1.76
C THR A 163 -13.78 3.63 0.27
N ARG A 164 -12.59 3.70 -0.34
CA ARG A 164 -12.46 3.52 -1.79
C ARG A 164 -12.31 2.07 -2.22
N LEU A 165 -11.54 1.26 -1.48
CA LEU A 165 -11.37 -0.17 -1.76
C LEU A 165 -12.39 -1.05 -1.03
N GLY A 166 -13.15 -0.53 -0.04
CA GLY A 166 -14.15 -1.29 0.70
C GLY A 166 -13.57 -2.41 1.57
N LEU A 167 -12.30 -2.33 1.94
CA LEU A 167 -11.67 -3.32 2.81
C LEU A 167 -12.17 -3.13 4.26
N LEU A 168 -12.60 -4.21 4.89
CA LEU A 168 -13.12 -4.16 6.26
C LEU A 168 -11.95 -4.27 7.25
N THR A 169 -11.69 -3.21 8.02
CA THR A 169 -10.65 -3.15 9.07
C THR A 169 -9.32 -3.79 8.65
N PRO A 170 -8.70 -3.33 7.54
CA PRO A 170 -7.48 -3.91 7.04
C PRO A 170 -6.34 -3.75 8.05
N PRO A 171 -5.46 -4.76 8.23
CA PRO A 171 -4.28 -4.63 9.07
C PRO A 171 -3.39 -3.49 8.55
N LEU A 172 -3.12 -2.49 9.39
CA LEU A 172 -2.45 -1.24 8.99
C LEU A 172 -1.53 -0.75 10.10
N ILE A 173 -0.32 -0.36 9.72
CA ILE A 173 0.57 0.55 10.42
C ILE A 173 0.67 1.80 9.56
N ALA A 174 0.18 2.93 10.05
CA ALA A 174 0.20 4.23 9.38
C ALA A 174 1.22 5.18 10.02
N MET A 175 1.35 6.39 9.49
CA MET A 175 2.19 7.44 10.07
C MET A 175 1.86 7.63 11.57
N GLY A 176 2.89 7.63 12.40
CA GLY A 176 2.75 7.82 13.85
C GLY A 176 2.50 6.55 14.69
N ASP A 177 2.11 5.43 14.06
CA ASP A 177 1.94 4.15 14.77
C ASP A 177 3.28 3.47 15.09
N ALA A 178 4.32 3.78 14.30
CA ALA A 178 5.69 3.29 14.46
C ALA A 178 6.68 4.36 13.95
N PRO A 179 8.00 4.22 14.21
CA PRO A 179 9.01 5.06 13.58
C PRO A 179 8.93 5.01 12.06
N ASP A 180 9.25 6.14 11.40
CA ASP A 180 9.17 6.27 9.95
C ASP A 180 10.17 5.34 9.23
N LYS A 181 9.77 4.85 8.05
CA LYS A 181 10.67 4.12 7.15
C LYS A 181 11.92 4.98 6.84
N PRO A 182 13.10 4.40 6.82
CA PRO A 182 13.42 2.97 6.74
C PRO A 182 13.60 2.24 8.09
N ASP A 183 13.03 2.73 9.20
CA ASP A 183 13.01 1.97 10.44
C ASP A 183 12.10 0.72 10.26
N PRO A 184 12.55 -0.50 10.60
CA PRO A 184 11.80 -1.72 10.35
C PRO A 184 10.73 -2.03 11.38
N THR A 185 10.62 -1.24 12.46
CA THR A 185 9.76 -1.55 13.62
C THR A 185 8.31 -1.80 13.21
N GLY A 186 7.71 -0.92 12.39
CA GLY A 186 6.32 -1.08 11.93
C GLY A 186 6.13 -2.35 11.10
N LEU A 187 7.08 -2.65 10.20
CA LEU A 187 7.04 -3.85 9.37
C LEU A 187 7.13 -5.13 10.21
N VAL A 188 8.04 -5.16 11.19
CA VAL A 188 8.23 -6.29 12.09
C VAL A 188 7.00 -6.48 12.99
N GLN A 189 6.48 -5.41 13.60
CA GLN A 189 5.30 -5.46 14.46
C GLN A 189 4.07 -6.04 13.74
N LEU A 190 3.78 -5.54 12.54
CA LEU A 190 2.64 -6.03 11.78
C LEU A 190 2.85 -7.48 11.35
N SER A 191 4.06 -7.83 10.92
CA SER A 191 4.39 -9.21 10.54
C SER A 191 4.22 -10.18 11.69
N ASP A 192 4.69 -9.84 12.89
CA ASP A 192 4.56 -10.69 14.06
C ASP A 192 3.12 -10.85 14.54
N SER A 193 2.27 -9.81 14.33
CA SER A 193 0.85 -9.88 14.66
C SER A 193 0.07 -10.81 13.72
N LEU A 194 0.41 -10.80 12.42
CA LEU A 194 -0.30 -11.56 11.39
C LEU A 194 0.29 -12.96 11.18
N LEU A 195 1.60 -13.12 11.34
CA LEU A 195 2.31 -14.38 11.14
C LEU A 195 3.20 -14.68 12.37
N PRO A 196 2.68 -15.37 13.40
CA PRO A 196 3.44 -15.67 14.60
C PRO A 196 4.77 -16.40 14.32
N SER A 197 5.82 -16.11 15.10
CA SER A 197 7.20 -16.54 14.87
C SER A 197 7.39 -18.06 14.74
N GLN A 198 6.55 -18.85 15.42
CA GLN A 198 6.66 -20.33 15.41
C GLN A 198 6.15 -20.99 14.12
N SER A 199 5.51 -20.23 13.23
CA SER A 199 4.88 -20.81 12.03
C SER A 199 5.84 -21.04 10.87
N GLY A 200 7.03 -20.41 10.85
CA GLY A 200 7.85 -20.29 9.65
C GLY A 200 7.09 -19.61 8.53
N GLY A 201 7.73 -19.25 7.44
CA GLY A 201 7.03 -18.73 6.27
C GLY A 201 7.64 -17.45 5.74
N VAL A 202 7.26 -17.13 4.50
CA VAL A 202 7.77 -16.00 3.75
C VAL A 202 7.00 -14.74 4.10
N ILE A 203 7.72 -13.65 4.31
CA ILE A 203 7.19 -12.30 4.49
C ILE A 203 7.74 -11.44 3.36
N ALA A 204 6.88 -11.01 2.46
CA ALA A 204 7.24 -10.08 1.40
C ALA A 204 6.68 -8.69 1.71
N TYR A 205 7.41 -7.66 1.33
CA TYR A 205 6.95 -6.28 1.38
C TYR A 205 7.14 -5.63 0.02
N LEU A 206 6.07 -5.05 -0.52
CA LEU A 206 6.06 -4.32 -1.78
C LEU A 206 5.98 -2.81 -1.51
N GLY A 207 7.01 -2.10 -1.93
CA GLY A 207 7.09 -0.63 -1.87
C GLY A 207 7.57 -0.04 -3.18
N ASP A 208 7.53 1.28 -3.28
CA ASP A 208 7.97 2.00 -4.48
C ASP A 208 9.21 2.88 -4.27
N THR A 209 9.74 2.94 -3.03
CA THR A 209 10.86 3.81 -2.68
C THR A 209 12.09 3.04 -2.18
N VAL A 210 13.23 3.74 -2.20
CA VAL A 210 14.48 3.28 -1.57
C VAL A 210 14.28 3.00 -0.07
N ALA A 211 13.47 3.82 0.62
CA ALA A 211 13.19 3.64 2.03
C ALA A 211 12.45 2.33 2.30
N ASP A 212 11.56 1.89 1.40
CA ASP A 212 10.85 0.61 1.51
C ASP A 212 11.82 -0.57 1.40
N VAL A 213 12.71 -0.53 0.41
CA VAL A 213 13.75 -1.56 0.24
C VAL A 213 14.63 -1.64 1.49
N GLN A 214 15.11 -0.49 1.99
CA GLN A 214 15.94 -0.43 3.19
C GLN A 214 15.20 -0.92 4.45
N THR A 215 13.88 -0.69 4.54
CA THR A 215 13.05 -1.21 5.64
C THR A 215 13.12 -2.73 5.70
N VAL A 216 13.01 -3.41 4.55
CA VAL A 216 13.12 -4.87 4.49
C VAL A 216 14.52 -5.36 4.83
N LEU A 217 15.57 -4.69 4.33
CA LEU A 217 16.96 -5.05 4.63
C LEU A 217 17.22 -4.97 6.14
N ARG A 218 16.76 -3.90 6.79
CA ARG A 218 16.88 -3.75 8.25
C ARG A 218 16.01 -4.75 9.02
N ALA A 219 14.85 -5.13 8.48
CA ALA A 219 14.03 -6.18 9.07
C ALA A 219 14.73 -7.54 9.02
N ARG A 220 15.47 -7.86 7.95
CA ARG A 220 16.34 -9.05 7.86
C ARG A 220 17.41 -9.07 8.96
N ASP A 221 18.05 -7.93 9.20
CA ASP A 221 19.08 -7.80 10.24
C ASP A 221 18.47 -7.96 11.63
N GLN A 222 17.29 -7.39 11.87
CA GLN A 222 16.60 -7.44 13.17
C GLN A 222 15.96 -8.81 13.45
N ARG A 223 15.43 -9.47 12.41
CA ARG A 223 14.71 -10.74 12.49
C ARG A 223 15.25 -11.75 11.46
N PRO A 224 16.50 -12.24 11.66
CA PRO A 224 17.11 -13.22 10.77
C PRO A 224 16.45 -14.62 10.84
N ASP A 225 15.54 -14.82 11.79
CA ASP A 225 14.70 -16.01 11.93
C ASP A 225 13.51 -16.05 10.95
N ARG A 226 13.36 -15.03 10.07
CA ARG A 226 12.27 -14.87 9.10
C ARG A 226 12.81 -14.78 7.67
N ASP A 227 12.04 -15.32 6.73
CA ASP A 227 12.32 -15.20 5.31
C ASP A 227 11.69 -13.92 4.75
N TRP A 228 12.50 -12.86 4.65
CA TRP A 228 12.07 -11.58 4.13
C TRP A 228 12.35 -11.44 2.64
N ILE A 229 11.38 -10.93 1.88
CA ILE A 229 11.52 -10.61 0.45
C ILE A 229 11.18 -9.15 0.22
N SER A 230 12.12 -8.40 -0.38
CA SER A 230 11.92 -7.03 -0.82
C SER A 230 11.41 -7.03 -2.26
N LEU A 231 10.12 -6.78 -2.42
CA LEU A 231 9.53 -6.49 -3.73
C LEU A 231 9.50 -4.99 -3.94
N ALA A 232 9.78 -4.55 -5.15
CA ALA A 232 9.67 -3.14 -5.48
C ALA A 232 8.91 -2.93 -6.77
N VAL A 233 8.30 -1.75 -6.92
CA VAL A 233 7.63 -1.29 -8.12
C VAL A 233 8.02 0.16 -8.37
N SER A 234 8.09 0.57 -9.64
CA SER A 234 8.32 1.97 -9.95
C SER A 234 7.07 2.81 -9.69
N PRO A 235 7.22 4.04 -9.19
CA PRO A 235 6.11 4.98 -9.07
C PRO A 235 5.35 5.15 -10.39
N PRO A 236 4.00 5.29 -10.38
CA PRO A 236 3.18 5.30 -11.59
C PRO A 236 3.52 6.39 -12.61
N HIS A 237 4.06 7.52 -12.15
CA HIS A 237 4.46 8.63 -13.03
C HIS A 237 5.70 8.32 -13.88
N LEU A 238 6.48 7.31 -13.54
CA LEU A 238 7.61 6.83 -14.34
C LEU A 238 7.12 5.88 -15.43
N LEU A 239 7.09 6.36 -16.66
CA LEU A 239 6.51 5.61 -17.77
C LEU A 239 7.30 4.35 -18.13
N PRO A 240 6.63 3.22 -18.40
CA PRO A 240 7.29 2.00 -18.84
C PRO A 240 8.22 2.22 -20.02
N GLY A 241 9.47 1.75 -19.93
CA GLY A 241 10.47 1.86 -20.98
C GLY A 241 11.18 3.22 -21.06
N SER A 242 10.83 4.20 -20.22
CA SER A 242 11.55 5.46 -20.13
C SER A 242 12.94 5.28 -19.50
N ALA A 243 13.87 6.17 -19.85
CA ALA A 243 15.21 6.15 -19.27
C ALA A 243 15.17 6.42 -17.74
N GLU A 244 14.27 7.29 -17.32
CA GLU A 244 14.06 7.65 -15.92
C GLU A 244 13.58 6.45 -15.11
N ARG A 245 12.61 5.69 -15.63
CA ARG A 245 12.13 4.47 -14.99
C ARG A 245 13.24 3.41 -14.90
N ASN A 246 13.96 3.18 -15.98
CA ASN A 246 15.05 2.20 -15.99
C ASN A 246 16.15 2.56 -14.98
N ALA A 247 16.53 3.84 -14.90
CA ALA A 247 17.48 4.33 -13.90
C ALA A 247 16.95 4.16 -12.46
N TYR A 248 15.67 4.42 -12.24
CA TYR A 248 15.04 4.26 -10.94
C TYR A 248 14.99 2.79 -10.51
N GLU A 249 14.57 1.89 -11.39
CA GLU A 249 14.56 0.45 -11.13
C GLU A 249 15.96 -0.10 -10.84
N GLU A 250 16.99 0.37 -11.56
CA GLU A 250 18.37 -0.01 -11.29
C GLU A 250 18.83 0.51 -9.91
N HIS A 251 18.38 1.70 -9.52
CA HIS A 251 18.66 2.21 -8.18
C HIS A 251 18.00 1.36 -7.09
N LEU A 252 16.75 0.93 -7.27
CA LEU A 252 16.08 0.00 -6.34
C LEU A 252 16.80 -1.35 -6.25
N ARG A 253 17.26 -1.91 -7.40
CA ARG A 253 18.06 -3.16 -7.44
C ARG A 253 19.39 -2.99 -6.70
N SER A 254 20.11 -1.93 -6.98
CA SER A 254 21.41 -1.65 -6.34
C SER A 254 21.27 -1.36 -4.84
N THR A 255 20.10 -0.90 -4.39
CA THR A 255 19.77 -0.75 -2.97
C THR A 255 19.53 -2.10 -2.29
N GLY A 256 19.14 -3.14 -3.04
CA GLY A 256 18.94 -4.49 -2.52
C GLY A 256 17.51 -5.03 -2.63
N ALA A 257 16.69 -4.49 -3.52
CA ALA A 257 15.41 -5.11 -3.86
C ALA A 257 15.65 -6.49 -4.49
N ASP A 258 14.97 -7.52 -4.01
CA ASP A 258 15.11 -8.88 -4.54
C ASP A 258 14.44 -9.02 -5.90
N LEU A 259 13.33 -8.30 -6.11
CA LEU A 259 12.59 -8.34 -7.36
C LEU A 259 11.91 -6.99 -7.61
N ILE A 260 11.96 -6.55 -8.88
CA ILE A 260 11.19 -5.41 -9.38
C ILE A 260 10.00 -5.95 -10.16
N LEU A 261 8.80 -5.59 -9.75
CA LEU A 261 7.57 -5.87 -10.47
C LEU A 261 7.27 -4.76 -11.47
N SER A 262 6.66 -5.11 -12.60
CA SER A 262 6.26 -4.12 -13.61
C SER A 262 5.10 -3.22 -13.14
N SER A 263 4.26 -3.76 -12.26
CA SER A 263 3.16 -3.08 -11.59
C SER A 263 2.77 -3.82 -10.31
N THR A 264 2.02 -3.17 -9.43
CA THR A 264 1.47 -3.82 -8.21
C THR A 264 0.61 -5.05 -8.54
N LEU A 265 -0.12 -5.03 -9.67
CA LEU A 265 -0.98 -6.15 -10.08
C LEU A 265 -0.18 -7.45 -10.32
N GLU A 266 1.10 -7.35 -10.70
CA GLU A 266 1.96 -8.51 -10.91
C GLU A 266 2.23 -9.30 -9.62
N ALA A 267 2.01 -8.69 -8.45
CA ALA A 267 2.15 -9.38 -7.16
C ALA A 267 1.24 -10.61 -7.03
N VAL A 268 0.06 -10.62 -7.68
CA VAL A 268 -0.82 -11.80 -7.71
C VAL A 268 -0.15 -12.96 -8.45
N GLN A 269 0.45 -12.70 -9.62
CA GLN A 269 1.15 -13.74 -10.39
C GLN A 269 2.40 -14.22 -9.66
N TRP A 270 3.13 -13.30 -9.04
CA TRP A 270 4.28 -13.62 -8.21
C TRP A 270 3.87 -14.53 -7.03
N SER A 271 2.77 -14.23 -6.36
CA SER A 271 2.26 -15.01 -5.23
C SER A 271 1.89 -16.46 -5.60
N MET A 272 1.45 -16.70 -6.83
CA MET A 272 1.19 -18.06 -7.35
C MET A 272 2.49 -18.86 -7.51
N ARG A 273 3.51 -18.24 -8.12
CA ARG A 273 4.81 -18.91 -8.41
C ARG A 273 5.60 -19.20 -7.14
N SER A 274 5.53 -18.34 -6.15
CA SER A 274 6.23 -18.51 -4.86
C SER A 274 5.65 -19.62 -3.99
N ARG A 275 4.51 -20.21 -4.38
CA ARG A 275 3.86 -21.31 -3.67
C ARG A 275 4.41 -22.68 -4.07
N ASP A 276 5.03 -22.78 -5.23
CA ASP A 276 5.49 -24.06 -5.82
C ASP A 276 6.99 -23.97 -6.09
N PRO A 277 7.87 -24.21 -5.06
CA PRO A 277 9.31 -24.14 -5.23
C PRO A 277 9.87 -25.20 -6.20
N ASP A 278 9.09 -26.24 -6.50
CA ASP A 278 9.49 -27.32 -7.42
C ASP A 278 9.21 -27.00 -8.91
N SER A 279 8.62 -25.84 -9.23
CA SER A 279 8.34 -25.43 -10.62
C SER A 279 9.49 -24.67 -11.30
N GLN A 280 10.67 -24.54 -10.67
CA GLN A 280 11.86 -23.90 -11.25
C GLN A 280 12.89 -24.90 -11.79
N GLY A 281 12.46 -26.06 -12.26
CA GLY A 281 13.31 -27.03 -12.88
C GLY A 281 12.77 -27.50 -14.23
N ASP A 282 13.01 -26.71 -15.27
CA ASP A 282 13.23 -27.18 -16.65
C ASP A 282 13.89 -26.07 -17.47
#